data_d597bc11c41f27bf42f3ab59c2aa8d62
#
_entry.id   d597bc11c41f27bf42f3ab59c2aa8d62
#
_cell.length_a   1.000
_cell.length_b   1.000
_cell.length_c   1.000
_cell.angle_alpha   90.00
_cell.angle_beta   90.00
_cell.angle_gamma   90.00
#
_symmetry.space_group_name_H-M   'P 1'
#
loop_
_entity.id
_entity.type
_entity.pdbx_description
1 polymer ?
#
loop_
_entity_poly.entity_id
_entity_poly.type
_entity_poly.pdbx_seq_one_letter_code
_entity_poly.pdbx_strand_id
1 'polypeptide(L)'
;MVRATTLLLFFSLHSLAGDNLITVQTQGTGTTITASQAGSSNTTGIYCGLGSFDNSLVGNHTCDGATITVDVTGDSNVTYSQSVWSNHDDQTWITTVTGNSNYSVIDMDESGSTSRITQDGDDHQAWILGSGVDNVYKIEQDGESHYGKIISFGDDGDIWITQEGSGDHNAYVYNSGSAHRNDTRLIQKGSGNKDADVFWYGADDGDLTLTQQGNGSHTSNMKFYTDDYDVTVVQKGTTNKSYSATFNCSSNCNKTITIMQEN
;
A
#
# COMPACT_ATOMS: atom_id res chain seq x y z
N MET A 1 -10.00 9.60 -38.28
CA MET A 1 -10.94 9.72 -37.17
C MET A 1 -11.21 8.30 -36.68
N VAL A 2 -10.40 7.84 -35.74
CA VAL A 2 -10.54 6.49 -35.15
C VAL A 2 -11.50 6.61 -33.97
N ARG A 3 -12.58 5.93 -34.00
CA ARG A 3 -13.52 5.87 -32.86
C ARG A 3 -12.91 4.97 -31.77
N ALA A 4 -12.65 5.56 -30.63
CA ALA A 4 -12.29 4.80 -29.43
C ALA A 4 -13.46 3.91 -29.02
N THR A 5 -13.22 2.64 -28.91
CA THR A 5 -14.20 1.66 -28.44
C THR A 5 -14.00 1.49 -26.94
N THR A 6 -14.93 1.98 -26.15
CA THR A 6 -14.96 1.71 -24.71
C THR A 6 -15.29 0.24 -24.49
N LEU A 7 -14.36 -0.54 -24.00
CA LEU A 7 -14.61 -1.92 -23.61
C LEU A 7 -14.98 -1.92 -22.12
N LEU A 8 -16.24 -2.12 -21.84
CA LEU A 8 -16.76 -2.32 -20.49
C LEU A 8 -16.90 -3.85 -20.30
N LEU A 9 -15.98 -4.44 -19.59
CA LEU A 9 -16.05 -5.88 -19.26
C LEU A 9 -16.59 -6.06 -17.85
N PHE A 10 -17.78 -6.58 -17.74
CA PHE A 10 -18.31 -7.10 -16.49
C PHE A 10 -18.16 -8.63 -16.48
N PHE A 11 -17.32 -9.15 -15.63
CA PHE A 11 -17.27 -10.56 -15.35
C PHE A 11 -17.84 -10.82 -13.95
N SER A 12 -19.01 -11.38 -13.86
CA SER A 12 -19.44 -12.07 -12.65
C SER A 12 -19.31 -13.58 -12.87
N LEU A 13 -18.19 -14.13 -12.54
CA LEU A 13 -17.99 -15.57 -12.52
C LEU A 13 -18.34 -16.09 -11.13
N HIS A 14 -19.50 -16.65 -10.97
CA HIS A 14 -19.79 -17.50 -9.83
C HIS A 14 -19.19 -18.87 -10.12
N SER A 15 -17.98 -19.12 -9.64
CA SER A 15 -17.41 -20.46 -9.74
C SER A 15 -17.86 -21.30 -8.56
N LEU A 16 -18.52 -22.38 -8.84
CA LEU A 16 -18.66 -23.52 -7.93
C LEU A 16 -17.26 -24.10 -7.69
N ALA A 17 -16.91 -24.28 -6.44
CA ALA A 17 -15.68 -24.91 -5.92
C ALA A 17 -14.67 -25.37 -6.98
N GLY A 18 -13.63 -24.59 -7.19
CA GLY A 18 -12.56 -24.85 -8.14
C GLY A 18 -11.50 -23.77 -8.09
N ASP A 19 -10.45 -23.93 -8.84
CA ASP A 19 -9.36 -22.97 -8.93
C ASP A 19 -9.86 -21.67 -9.53
N ASN A 20 -9.88 -20.59 -8.73
CA ASN A 20 -10.24 -19.29 -9.26
C ASN A 20 -9.02 -18.70 -9.96
N LEU A 21 -9.22 -18.04 -11.04
CA LEU A 21 -8.20 -17.21 -11.71
C LEU A 21 -8.93 -16.15 -12.51
N ILE A 22 -8.64 -14.91 -12.22
CA ILE A 22 -9.06 -13.78 -13.03
C ILE A 22 -7.78 -13.14 -13.55
N THR A 23 -7.65 -13.01 -14.82
CA THR A 23 -6.58 -12.23 -15.43
C THR A 23 -7.20 -11.25 -16.40
N VAL A 24 -6.93 -10.00 -16.24
CA VAL A 24 -7.43 -8.92 -17.10
C VAL A 24 -6.22 -8.16 -17.60
N GLN A 25 -6.18 -7.86 -18.86
CA GLN A 25 -5.19 -6.97 -19.45
C GLN A 25 -5.94 -5.88 -20.20
N THR A 26 -5.59 -4.63 -19.99
CA THR A 26 -6.19 -3.51 -20.71
C THR A 26 -5.11 -2.59 -21.24
N GLN A 27 -5.44 -1.69 -22.12
CA GLN A 27 -4.47 -0.77 -22.69
C GLN A 27 -4.86 0.70 -22.64
N GLY A 28 -6.09 1.08 -22.49
CA GLY A 28 -6.40 2.49 -22.26
C GLY A 28 -7.72 3.02 -22.80
N THR A 29 -7.98 4.25 -22.44
CA THR A 29 -9.13 5.14 -22.54
C THR A 29 -10.36 4.75 -21.72
N GLY A 30 -10.64 5.49 -20.65
CA GLY A 30 -11.83 5.37 -19.82
C GLY A 30 -11.99 4.02 -19.12
N THR A 31 -10.90 3.43 -18.70
CA THR A 31 -10.88 2.11 -18.10
C THR A 31 -11.65 2.08 -16.80
N THR A 32 -12.56 1.17 -16.66
CA THR A 32 -13.17 0.82 -15.38
C THR A 32 -13.21 -0.70 -15.30
N ILE A 33 -12.57 -1.28 -14.35
CA ILE A 33 -12.50 -2.72 -14.13
C ILE A 33 -13.14 -3.00 -12.78
N THR A 34 -13.96 -3.97 -12.69
CA THR A 34 -14.39 -4.52 -11.43
C THR A 34 -14.23 -6.02 -11.52
N ALA A 35 -13.45 -6.61 -10.67
CA ALA A 35 -13.28 -8.03 -10.56
C ALA A 35 -13.86 -8.49 -9.23
N SER A 36 -14.25 -9.71 -9.13
CA SER A 36 -14.67 -10.33 -7.89
C SER A 36 -14.36 -11.81 -7.97
N GLN A 37 -14.00 -12.40 -6.89
CA GLN A 37 -13.90 -13.84 -6.74
C GLN A 37 -14.77 -14.26 -5.55
N ALA A 38 -14.68 -15.43 -5.06
CA ALA A 38 -15.31 -15.86 -3.83
C ALA A 38 -14.42 -16.90 -3.18
N GLY A 39 -14.74 -18.15 -3.06
CA GLY A 39 -13.92 -19.13 -2.37
C GLY A 39 -13.09 -20.04 -3.26
N SER A 40 -12.01 -20.54 -2.76
CA SER A 40 -11.01 -21.52 -3.10
C SER A 40 -9.64 -20.93 -3.52
N SER A 41 -8.96 -21.44 -4.50
CA SER A 41 -7.56 -21.09 -4.76
C SER A 41 -7.44 -19.80 -5.58
N ASN A 42 -7.90 -18.70 -5.04
CA ASN A 42 -7.97 -17.44 -5.74
C ASN A 42 -6.63 -17.05 -6.42
N THR A 43 -6.64 -16.27 -7.35
CA THR A 43 -5.53 -15.50 -7.94
C THR A 43 -6.22 -14.43 -8.75
N THR A 44 -5.86 -13.22 -8.66
CA THR A 44 -6.39 -12.18 -9.55
C THR A 44 -5.28 -11.76 -10.49
N GLY A 45 -5.22 -10.81 -11.09
CA GLY A 45 -4.19 -10.25 -11.96
C GLY A 45 -4.65 -8.87 -12.26
N ILE A 46 -4.94 -8.34 -13.31
CA ILE A 46 -5.26 -7.00 -13.77
C ILE A 46 -3.97 -6.26 -14.04
N TYR A 47 -3.65 -5.97 -15.22
CA TYR A 47 -2.37 -5.40 -15.62
C TYR A 47 -2.55 -4.12 -16.39
N CYS A 48 -3.40 -3.40 -16.45
CA CYS A 48 -3.77 -2.13 -17.03
C CYS A 48 -2.99 -1.64 -18.26
N GLY A 49 -1.69 -1.68 -18.28
CA GLY A 49 -0.85 -1.47 -19.47
C GLY A 49 -0.44 -2.79 -20.15
N LEU A 50 0.21 -2.77 -21.28
CA LEU A 50 0.78 -3.96 -21.88
C LEU A 50 2.12 -4.29 -21.24
N GLY A 51 2.08 -5.06 -20.20
CA GLY A 51 3.26 -5.63 -19.55
C GLY A 51 2.90 -6.94 -18.90
N SER A 52 3.71 -7.95 -19.05
CA SER A 52 3.52 -9.20 -18.34
C SER A 52 4.28 -9.19 -17.03
N PHE A 53 3.82 -9.95 -16.08
CA PHE A 53 4.43 -10.17 -14.78
C PHE A 53 5.90 -10.65 -14.84
N ASP A 54 6.37 -11.05 -15.99
CA ASP A 54 7.71 -11.59 -16.21
C ASP A 54 8.75 -10.60 -16.72
N ASN A 55 8.45 -9.29 -16.65
CA ASN A 55 9.41 -8.24 -17.00
C ASN A 55 9.85 -8.16 -18.49
N SER A 56 9.15 -8.77 -19.38
CA SER A 56 9.41 -8.63 -20.81
C SER A 56 8.57 -7.50 -21.41
N LEU A 57 8.99 -6.29 -21.16
CA LEU A 57 8.29 -5.07 -21.53
C LEU A 57 8.60 -4.62 -22.92
N VAL A 58 7.65 -4.63 -23.79
CA VAL A 58 7.67 -3.75 -24.97
C VAL A 58 6.24 -3.33 -25.29
N GLY A 59 5.85 -2.11 -25.02
CA GLY A 59 4.54 -1.66 -25.45
C GLY A 59 4.20 -0.25 -24.97
N ASN A 60 3.39 0.45 -25.70
CA ASN A 60 2.82 1.72 -25.30
C ASN A 60 1.84 1.48 -24.13
N HIS A 61 2.19 1.97 -22.97
CA HIS A 61 1.34 1.84 -21.79
C HIS A 61 0.31 2.97 -21.77
N THR A 62 -0.94 2.66 -21.57
CA THR A 62 -2.00 3.63 -21.31
C THR A 62 -3.05 3.00 -20.40
N CYS A 63 -3.44 3.69 -19.37
CA CYS A 63 -4.58 3.34 -18.53
C CYS A 63 -5.46 4.58 -18.28
N ASP A 64 -5.71 5.34 -19.29
CA ASP A 64 -6.46 6.59 -19.19
C ASP A 64 -7.73 6.41 -18.34
N GLY A 65 -7.99 7.24 -17.35
CA GLY A 65 -9.18 7.22 -16.51
C GLY A 65 -9.44 5.90 -15.75
N ALA A 66 -8.42 5.21 -15.36
CA ALA A 66 -8.55 3.94 -14.69
C ALA A 66 -9.31 4.04 -13.36
N THR A 67 -10.12 3.09 -13.06
CA THR A 67 -10.68 2.85 -11.74
C THR A 67 -10.71 1.35 -11.58
N ILE A 68 -9.88 0.72 -10.88
CA ILE A 68 -9.82 -0.72 -10.76
C ILE A 68 -10.36 -1.07 -9.39
N THR A 69 -11.18 -2.00 -9.25
CA THR A 69 -11.63 -2.56 -7.99
C THR A 69 -11.41 -4.06 -8.07
N VAL A 70 -10.86 -4.65 -7.11
CA VAL A 70 -10.78 -6.09 -6.97
C VAL A 70 -11.59 -6.42 -5.73
N ASP A 71 -12.05 -7.57 -5.52
CA ASP A 71 -12.76 -7.96 -4.32
C ASP A 71 -12.51 -9.45 -4.19
N VAL A 72 -11.98 -10.07 -3.35
CA VAL A 72 -11.67 -11.48 -3.38
C VAL A 72 -12.52 -12.19 -2.37
N THR A 73 -12.44 -12.75 -1.43
CA THR A 73 -13.19 -13.25 -0.29
C THR A 73 -12.39 -14.32 0.44
N GLY A 74 -12.38 -15.59 0.09
CA GLY A 74 -11.79 -16.62 0.93
C GLY A 74 -10.85 -17.60 0.22
N ASP A 75 -10.04 -18.28 0.96
CA ASP A 75 -9.09 -19.35 0.68
C ASP A 75 -7.68 -18.84 0.30
N SER A 76 -7.06 -19.29 -0.74
CA SER A 76 -5.64 -19.05 -0.98
C SER A 76 -5.39 -17.79 -1.81
N ASN A 77 -5.85 -16.66 -1.35
CA ASN A 77 -5.85 -15.41 -2.09
C ASN A 77 -4.49 -15.12 -2.74
N VAL A 78 -4.37 -14.33 -3.62
CA VAL A 78 -3.21 -13.62 -4.19
C VAL A 78 -3.82 -12.56 -5.03
N THR A 79 -3.55 -11.36 -5.00
CA THR A 79 -4.04 -10.33 -5.90
C THR A 79 -2.86 -9.55 -6.42
N TYR A 80 -2.97 -8.92 -7.52
CA TYR A 80 -1.96 -8.03 -8.02
C TYR A 80 -2.63 -6.69 -8.26
N SER A 81 -2.89 -6.21 -9.28
CA SER A 81 -3.40 -4.99 -9.87
C SER A 81 -2.31 -4.36 -10.62
N GLN A 82 -1.45 -4.06 -10.89
CA GLN A 82 -0.25 -3.59 -11.55
C GLN A 82 -0.50 -2.57 -12.66
N SER A 83 0.34 -1.62 -12.74
CA SER A 83 0.60 -0.75 -13.88
C SER A 83 2.12 -0.80 -14.15
N VAL A 84 2.57 -0.76 -15.32
CA VAL A 84 4.00 -0.89 -15.62
C VAL A 84 4.46 0.26 -16.50
N TRP A 85 5.13 1.25 -15.89
CA TRP A 85 5.90 2.34 -16.51
C TRP A 85 5.16 3.25 -17.52
N SER A 86 4.75 4.40 -17.02
CA SER A 86 4.43 5.68 -17.65
C SER A 86 3.08 5.88 -18.37
N ASN A 87 2.55 7.09 -18.21
CA ASN A 87 1.34 7.71 -18.76
C ASN A 87 0.02 7.14 -18.22
N HIS A 88 -0.24 7.31 -16.95
CA HIS A 88 -1.52 6.93 -16.37
C HIS A 88 -2.22 8.15 -15.81
N ASP A 89 -3.32 8.54 -16.43
CA ASP A 89 -4.20 9.59 -15.94
C ASP A 89 -5.22 9.00 -14.95
N ASP A 90 -5.71 9.74 -14.01
CA ASP A 90 -6.84 9.50 -13.09
C ASP A 90 -6.95 8.08 -12.47
N GLN A 91 -5.93 7.55 -11.88
CA GLN A 91 -5.95 6.22 -11.29
C GLN A 91 -6.69 6.16 -9.94
N THR A 92 -7.29 5.05 -9.65
CA THR A 92 -7.84 4.70 -8.34
C THR A 92 -7.80 3.19 -8.21
N TRP A 93 -6.99 2.58 -7.50
CA TRP A 93 -6.95 1.14 -7.28
C TRP A 93 -7.67 0.82 -5.99
N ILE A 94 -8.31 -0.20 -5.80
CA ILE A 94 -8.88 -0.64 -4.54
C ILE A 94 -8.80 -2.16 -4.57
N THR A 95 -8.20 -2.76 -3.63
CA THR A 95 -8.26 -4.21 -3.47
C THR A 95 -9.14 -4.48 -2.28
N THR A 96 -9.72 -5.39 -1.97
CA THR A 96 -10.35 -5.76 -0.71
C THR A 96 -10.04 -7.19 -0.48
N VAL A 97 -9.79 -7.92 0.23
CA VAL A 97 -9.55 -9.33 0.27
C VAL A 97 -10.52 -9.95 1.25
N THR A 98 -10.44 -10.50 2.19
CA THR A 98 -11.18 -10.91 3.35
C THR A 98 -10.43 -12.01 4.08
N GLY A 99 -10.42 -13.26 3.68
CA GLY A 99 -9.84 -14.31 4.52
C GLY A 99 -8.87 -15.26 3.82
N ASN A 100 -8.04 -15.91 4.60
CA ASN A 100 -7.08 -16.97 4.37
C ASN A 100 -5.68 -16.48 3.94
N SER A 101 -5.01 -17.07 3.01
CA SER A 101 -3.59 -16.83 2.82
C SER A 101 -3.31 -15.61 1.94
N ASN A 102 -3.78 -14.47 2.35
CA ASN A 102 -3.77 -13.23 1.59
C ASN A 102 -2.41 -12.93 0.97
N TYR A 103 -2.28 -12.07 0.14
CA TYR A 103 -1.13 -11.40 -0.45
C TYR A 103 -1.67 -10.44 -1.48
N SER A 104 -1.35 -9.19 -1.41
CA SER A 104 -1.83 -8.20 -2.35
C SER A 104 -0.69 -7.30 -2.80
N VAL A 105 -0.72 -6.87 -4.00
CA VAL A 105 0.22 -5.90 -4.56
C VAL A 105 -0.58 -4.88 -5.35
N ILE A 106 -0.31 -3.65 -5.16
CA ILE A 106 -0.65 -2.57 -6.08
C ILE A 106 0.67 -1.95 -6.50
N ASP A 107 0.92 -1.89 -7.76
CA ASP A 107 2.06 -1.25 -8.36
C ASP A 107 1.51 -0.15 -9.26
N MET A 108 1.95 1.06 -9.07
CA MET A 108 1.39 2.26 -9.70
C MET A 108 2.53 3.15 -10.16
N ASP A 109 2.42 3.67 -11.34
CA ASP A 109 3.31 4.67 -11.89
C ASP A 109 2.52 5.90 -12.33
N GLU A 110 2.86 7.05 -11.80
CA GLU A 110 2.45 8.42 -12.12
C GLU A 110 0.93 8.77 -12.20
N SER A 111 0.63 10.02 -11.90
CA SER A 111 -0.61 10.82 -12.06
C SER A 111 -1.85 10.41 -11.28
N GLY A 112 -2.39 11.30 -10.45
CA GLY A 112 -3.72 11.25 -9.84
C GLY A 112 -4.05 10.00 -9.03
N SER A 113 -3.08 9.43 -8.39
CA SER A 113 -3.16 8.08 -7.85
C SER A 113 -3.84 8.02 -6.49
N THR A 114 -4.81 7.19 -6.35
CA THR A 114 -5.32 6.71 -5.07
C THR A 114 -5.12 5.21 -5.05
N SER A 115 -4.53 4.66 -4.05
CA SER A 115 -4.47 3.23 -3.89
C SER A 115 -5.04 2.80 -2.56
N ARG A 116 -5.47 1.60 -2.43
CA ARG A 116 -6.04 1.08 -1.21
C ARG A 116 -5.94 -0.44 -1.23
N ILE A 117 -5.46 -1.01 -0.18
CA ILE A 117 -5.62 -2.41 0.12
C ILE A 117 -6.43 -2.47 1.41
N THR A 118 -7.32 -3.38 1.55
CA THR A 118 -7.91 -3.74 2.83
C THR A 118 -7.52 -5.18 3.04
N GLN A 119 -7.51 -5.89 3.87
CA GLN A 119 -7.47 -7.34 4.06
C GLN A 119 -8.40 -7.60 5.22
N ASP A 120 -8.52 -8.54 5.89
CA ASP A 120 -9.40 -8.72 7.05
C ASP A 120 -8.86 -9.87 7.90
N GLY A 121 -8.62 -11.03 7.39
CA GLY A 121 -8.15 -12.14 8.19
C GLY A 121 -7.08 -13.02 7.54
N ASP A 122 -6.32 -13.71 8.34
CA ASP A 122 -5.34 -14.76 8.11
C ASP A 122 -3.91 -14.23 7.77
N ASP A 123 -3.20 -14.76 6.81
CA ASP A 123 -1.75 -14.56 6.66
C ASP A 123 -1.39 -13.34 5.81
N HIS A 124 -1.84 -12.17 6.18
CA HIS A 124 -1.70 -10.95 5.39
C HIS A 124 -0.29 -10.61 4.94
N GLN A 125 -0.20 -10.14 3.74
CA GLN A 125 0.88 -9.29 3.22
C GLN A 125 0.26 -8.27 2.29
N ALA A 126 0.71 -7.02 2.31
CA ALA A 126 0.23 -5.98 1.43
C ALA A 126 1.38 -5.08 1.02
N TRP A 127 1.54 -4.86 -0.27
CA TRP A 127 2.57 -3.99 -0.82
C TRP A 127 1.95 -2.96 -1.74
N ILE A 128 2.38 -1.72 -1.60
CA ILE A 128 2.11 -0.65 -2.54
C ILE A 128 3.46 -0.08 -2.98
N LEU A 129 3.67 0.00 -4.26
CA LEU A 129 4.77 0.70 -4.86
C LEU A 129 4.17 1.79 -5.74
N GLY A 130 4.47 3.03 -5.48
CA GLY A 130 3.85 4.13 -6.20
C GLY A 130 4.80 5.28 -6.48
N SER A 131 4.47 6.04 -7.50
CA SER A 131 5.07 7.32 -7.85
C SER A 131 3.97 8.30 -8.26
N GLY A 132 4.29 9.57 -8.41
CA GLY A 132 3.32 10.58 -8.81
C GLY A 132 3.11 11.67 -7.77
N VAL A 133 2.12 12.54 -8.00
CA VAL A 133 1.78 13.66 -7.13
C VAL A 133 0.41 13.48 -6.49
N ASP A 134 0.19 14.07 -5.32
CA ASP A 134 -1.08 14.01 -4.58
C ASP A 134 -1.58 12.57 -4.28
N ASN A 135 -0.68 11.67 -3.96
CA ASN A 135 -1.00 10.26 -3.77
C ASN A 135 -1.56 9.96 -2.38
N VAL A 136 -2.50 9.04 -2.31
CA VAL A 136 -2.97 8.46 -1.05
C VAL A 136 -2.76 6.96 -1.07
N TYR A 137 -1.78 6.47 -0.33
CA TYR A 137 -1.50 5.05 -0.20
C TYR A 137 -2.00 4.53 1.14
N LYS A 138 -2.85 3.54 1.10
CA LYS A 138 -3.46 3.01 2.31
C LYS A 138 -3.45 1.49 2.36
N ILE A 139 -2.96 0.93 3.45
CA ILE A 139 -3.04 -0.48 3.79
C ILE A 139 -3.78 -0.61 5.13
N GLU A 140 -4.80 -1.43 5.17
CA GLU A 140 -5.52 -1.82 6.38
C GLU A 140 -5.52 -3.35 6.47
N GLN A 141 -5.12 -3.90 7.61
CA GLN A 141 -5.06 -5.33 7.88
C GLN A 141 -5.61 -5.58 9.28
N ASP A 142 -6.54 -6.49 9.47
CA ASP A 142 -7.24 -6.62 10.74
C ASP A 142 -6.78 -7.85 11.55
N GLY A 143 -6.82 -9.05 11.17
CA GLY A 143 -6.52 -10.18 12.06
C GLY A 143 -5.42 -11.13 11.60
N GLU A 144 -4.45 -11.47 12.38
CA GLU A 144 -3.40 -12.47 12.36
C GLU A 144 -2.01 -11.99 11.88
N SER A 145 -1.43 -12.46 10.79
CA SER A 145 -0.03 -12.16 10.45
C SER A 145 0.09 -10.96 9.49
N HIS A 146 0.49 -9.83 10.02
CA HIS A 146 0.47 -8.57 9.29
C HIS A 146 1.84 -8.20 8.73
N TYR A 147 1.90 -7.94 7.46
CA TYR A 147 3.03 -7.26 6.83
C TYR A 147 2.52 -6.22 5.83
N GLY A 148 2.77 -4.96 6.11
CA GLY A 148 2.38 -3.84 5.26
C GLY A 148 3.61 -3.10 4.75
N LYS A 149 3.71 -2.90 3.45
CA LYS A 149 4.84 -2.21 2.83
C LYS A 149 4.38 -1.17 1.83
N ILE A 150 4.81 0.07 2.01
CA ILE A 150 4.59 1.14 1.05
C ILE A 150 5.94 1.72 0.65
N ILE A 151 6.17 1.78 -0.64
CA ILE A 151 7.29 2.49 -1.24
C ILE A 151 6.73 3.59 -2.13
N SER A 152 7.03 4.83 -1.82
CA SER A 152 6.62 6.00 -2.59
C SER A 152 7.84 6.71 -3.18
N PHE A 153 7.72 7.05 -4.44
CA PHE A 153 8.67 7.90 -5.16
C PHE A 153 8.04 9.21 -5.63
N GLY A 154 6.91 9.55 -5.06
CA GLY A 154 6.10 10.69 -5.48
C GLY A 154 6.21 11.92 -4.58
N ASP A 155 5.63 13.00 -5.05
CA ASP A 155 5.51 14.27 -4.34
C ASP A 155 4.12 14.38 -3.68
N ASP A 156 4.03 15.09 -2.55
CA ASP A 156 2.78 15.42 -1.85
C ASP A 156 1.83 14.21 -1.65
N GLY A 157 2.14 13.31 -0.73
CA GLY A 157 1.35 12.09 -0.54
C GLY A 157 1.07 11.70 0.90
N ASP A 158 -0.09 11.08 1.11
CA ASP A 158 -0.48 10.48 2.38
C ASP A 158 -0.19 8.98 2.38
N ILE A 159 0.52 8.50 3.39
CA ILE A 159 0.86 7.10 3.57
C ILE A 159 0.25 6.59 4.88
N TRP A 160 -0.65 5.62 4.77
CA TRP A 160 -1.33 5.06 5.93
C TRP A 160 -1.19 3.55 5.97
N ILE A 161 -0.68 3.02 7.07
CA ILE A 161 -0.71 1.59 7.38
C ILE A 161 -1.40 1.40 8.73
N THR A 162 -2.43 0.60 8.75
CA THR A 162 -3.14 0.18 9.96
C THR A 162 -3.11 -1.34 10.06
N GLN A 163 -2.61 -1.87 11.15
CA GLN A 163 -2.56 -3.29 11.45
C GLN A 163 -3.15 -3.50 12.85
N GLU A 164 -4.20 -4.27 12.95
CA GLU A 164 -4.92 -4.49 14.21
C GLU A 164 -5.09 -6.00 14.48
N GLY A 165 -5.46 -6.40 15.69
CA GLY A 165 -5.73 -7.79 16.03
C GLY A 165 -4.58 -8.57 16.66
N SER A 166 -4.51 -9.85 16.39
CA SER A 166 -3.50 -10.77 16.88
C SER A 166 -2.43 -11.04 15.82
N GLY A 167 -1.27 -11.54 16.23
CA GLY A 167 -0.15 -11.80 15.34
C GLY A 167 0.90 -10.71 15.35
N ASP A 168 1.98 -10.93 14.64
CA ASP A 168 3.05 -9.95 14.54
C ASP A 168 2.73 -8.88 13.50
N HIS A 169 3.01 -7.65 13.83
CA HIS A 169 2.72 -6.48 13.02
C HIS A 169 4.01 -5.88 12.48
N ASN A 170 4.21 -5.97 11.20
CA ASN A 170 5.37 -5.38 10.53
C ASN A 170 4.92 -4.33 9.52
N ALA A 171 5.41 -3.11 9.68
CA ALA A 171 5.13 -2.01 8.76
C ALA A 171 6.44 -1.45 8.21
N TYR A 172 6.53 -1.32 6.91
CA TYR A 172 7.67 -0.73 6.23
C TYR A 172 7.22 0.42 5.32
N VAL A 173 7.77 1.59 5.55
CA VAL A 173 7.55 2.76 4.70
C VAL A 173 8.90 3.26 4.19
N TYR A 174 9.00 3.35 2.89
CA TYR A 174 10.10 4.01 2.21
C TYR A 174 9.56 5.12 1.33
N ASN A 175 9.97 6.32 1.59
CA ASN A 175 9.61 7.47 0.80
C ASN A 175 10.87 8.12 0.24
N SER A 176 10.94 8.29 -1.06
CA SER A 176 12.09 8.86 -1.75
C SER A 176 11.61 9.64 -2.97
N GLY A 177 11.61 10.91 -2.85
CA GLY A 177 11.26 11.83 -3.93
C GLY A 177 11.71 13.23 -3.56
N SER A 178 11.53 14.18 -4.45
CA SER A 178 11.65 15.61 -4.13
C SER A 178 10.35 16.14 -3.49
N ALA A 179 9.66 15.27 -2.79
CA ALA A 179 8.35 15.52 -2.22
C ALA A 179 8.37 16.69 -1.22
N HIS A 180 7.46 17.62 -1.42
CA HIS A 180 7.33 18.78 -0.54
C HIS A 180 6.50 18.48 0.72
N ARG A 181 5.56 17.52 0.69
CA ARG A 181 4.76 17.14 1.86
C ARG A 181 4.39 15.66 1.80
N ASN A 182 4.75 14.92 2.82
CA ASN A 182 4.31 13.54 2.97
C ASN A 182 3.84 13.29 4.40
N ASP A 183 2.57 13.02 4.57
CA ASP A 183 2.02 12.63 5.86
C ASP A 183 2.01 11.11 5.98
N THR A 184 2.72 10.58 6.97
CA THR A 184 2.78 9.16 7.23
C THR A 184 2.12 8.81 8.55
N ARG A 185 1.18 7.90 8.51
CA ARG A 185 0.51 7.39 9.70
C ARG A 185 0.58 5.87 9.78
N LEU A 186 1.26 5.39 10.81
CA LEU A 186 1.37 3.98 11.11
C LEU A 186 0.65 3.66 12.42
N ILE A 187 -0.24 2.69 12.39
CA ILE A 187 -0.95 2.22 13.56
C ILE A 187 -0.82 0.71 13.64
N GLN A 188 -0.25 0.21 14.72
CA GLN A 188 -0.13 -1.21 15.02
C GLN A 188 -0.74 -1.47 16.40
N LYS A 189 -1.80 -2.26 16.47
CA LYS A 189 -2.53 -2.53 17.71
C LYS A 189 -2.78 -4.02 17.90
N GLY A 190 -3.04 -4.41 19.13
CA GLY A 190 -3.36 -5.79 19.49
C GLY A 190 -2.25 -6.53 20.21
N SER A 191 -2.28 -7.85 20.15
CA SER A 191 -1.24 -8.70 20.70
C SER A 191 -0.18 -9.04 19.65
N GLY A 192 0.97 -9.52 20.05
CA GLY A 192 2.09 -9.79 19.13
C GLY A 192 3.08 -8.63 19.03
N ASN A 193 4.21 -8.91 18.41
CA ASN A 193 5.28 -7.92 18.26
C ASN A 193 4.91 -6.87 17.21
N LYS A 194 5.37 -5.67 17.44
CA LYS A 194 5.15 -4.53 16.55
C LYS A 194 6.48 -3.97 16.10
N ASP A 195 6.70 -4.00 14.81
CA ASP A 195 7.89 -3.48 14.19
C ASP A 195 7.53 -2.47 13.10
N ALA A 196 8.17 -1.32 13.12
CA ALA A 196 7.91 -0.25 12.18
C ALA A 196 9.22 0.35 11.69
N ASP A 197 9.47 0.21 10.40
CA ASP A 197 10.60 0.81 9.71
C ASP A 197 10.13 1.94 8.81
N VAL A 198 10.65 3.15 9.02
CA VAL A 198 10.31 4.33 8.23
C VAL A 198 11.57 5.00 7.71
N PHE A 199 11.66 5.16 6.41
CA PHE A 199 12.78 5.78 5.73
C PHE A 199 12.30 6.89 4.80
N TRP A 200 12.70 8.13 5.07
CA TRP A 200 12.39 9.29 4.24
C TRP A 200 13.67 9.90 3.68
N TYR A 201 13.68 10.05 2.37
CA TYR A 201 14.79 10.63 1.63
C TYR A 201 14.27 11.75 0.72
N GLY A 202 14.67 13.00 0.99
CA GLY A 202 14.44 14.14 0.10
C GLY A 202 13.08 14.84 0.23
N ALA A 203 12.26 14.51 1.23
CA ALA A 203 11.06 15.29 1.54
C ALA A 203 11.41 16.60 2.26
N ASP A 204 10.80 17.70 1.89
CA ASP A 204 11.09 18.99 2.52
C ASP A 204 10.15 19.31 3.70
N ASP A 205 8.98 18.71 3.78
CA ASP A 205 8.00 18.96 4.84
C ASP A 205 7.13 17.72 5.02
N GLY A 206 6.95 17.21 6.22
CA GLY A 206 6.16 16.02 6.43
C GLY A 206 5.94 15.63 7.88
N ASP A 207 4.80 15.02 8.15
CA ASP A 207 4.40 14.56 9.46
C ASP A 207 4.43 13.02 9.55
N LEU A 208 5.12 12.48 10.55
CA LEU A 208 5.03 11.08 10.92
C LEU A 208 4.27 10.89 12.24
N THR A 209 3.22 10.12 12.21
CA THR A 209 2.58 9.60 13.41
C THR A 209 2.70 8.08 13.46
N LEU A 210 3.43 7.55 14.43
CA LEU A 210 3.53 6.13 14.71
C LEU A 210 2.85 5.80 16.04
N THR A 211 1.88 4.89 16.02
CA THR A 211 1.24 4.36 17.22
C THR A 211 1.40 2.84 17.28
N GLN A 212 2.06 2.34 18.30
CA GLN A 212 2.17 0.91 18.61
C GLN A 212 1.51 0.65 19.97
N GLN A 213 0.46 -0.14 20.01
CA GLN A 213 -0.34 -0.33 21.22
C GLN A 213 -0.69 -1.81 21.44
N GLY A 214 -0.63 -2.24 22.69
CA GLY A 214 -1.04 -3.58 23.13
C GLY A 214 0.12 -4.38 23.70
N ASN A 215 -0.03 -5.70 23.76
CA ASN A 215 0.99 -6.59 24.26
C ASN A 215 2.01 -6.91 23.16
N GLY A 216 3.14 -7.46 23.56
CA GLY A 216 4.26 -7.74 22.64
C GLY A 216 5.31 -6.63 22.62
N SER A 217 6.46 -6.90 22.04
CA SER A 217 7.53 -5.92 21.90
C SER A 217 7.17 -4.86 20.89
N HIS A 218 7.52 -3.63 21.18
CA HIS A 218 7.33 -2.53 20.25
C HIS A 218 8.70 -2.03 19.79
N THR A 219 8.97 -2.11 18.51
CA THR A 219 10.21 -1.65 17.90
C THR A 219 9.90 -0.65 16.79
N SER A 220 10.65 0.40 16.74
CA SER A 220 10.60 1.32 15.60
C SER A 220 12.01 1.79 15.22
N ASN A 221 12.26 1.80 13.92
CA ASN A 221 13.51 2.29 13.35
C ASN A 221 13.18 3.30 12.26
N MET A 222 13.69 4.51 12.43
CA MET A 222 13.32 5.64 11.58
C MET A 222 14.57 6.34 11.08
N LYS A 223 14.60 6.70 9.81
CA LYS A 223 15.67 7.48 9.21
C LYS A 223 15.09 8.56 8.33
N PHE A 224 15.46 9.78 8.65
CA PHE A 224 15.03 10.98 7.94
C PHE A 224 16.24 11.73 7.38
N TYR A 225 16.23 11.92 6.08
CA TYR A 225 17.19 12.70 5.32
C TYR A 225 16.48 13.86 4.64
N THR A 226 15.78 14.66 5.43
CA THR A 226 14.88 15.72 5.01
C THR A 226 15.12 16.98 5.84
N ASP A 227 14.62 18.11 5.39
CA ASP A 227 14.88 19.38 6.08
C ASP A 227 13.83 19.70 7.16
N ASP A 228 12.55 19.63 6.91
CA ASP A 228 11.49 19.91 7.88
C ASP A 228 10.62 18.67 8.13
N TYR A 229 10.34 18.34 9.39
CA TYR A 229 9.42 17.24 9.73
C TYR A 229 8.98 17.28 11.19
N ASP A 230 7.78 16.82 11.44
CA ASP A 230 7.27 16.55 12.79
C ASP A 230 7.06 15.04 13.00
N VAL A 231 7.64 14.51 14.05
CA VAL A 231 7.58 13.08 14.37
C VAL A 231 6.91 12.85 15.71
N THR A 232 5.85 12.11 15.73
CA THR A 232 5.18 11.65 16.94
C THR A 232 5.21 10.12 17.02
N VAL A 233 5.83 9.58 18.05
CA VAL A 233 5.86 8.14 18.34
C VAL A 233 5.15 7.86 19.66
N VAL A 234 4.17 6.99 19.63
CA VAL A 234 3.42 6.56 20.82
C VAL A 234 3.52 5.03 20.93
N GLN A 235 4.16 4.55 21.98
CA GLN A 235 4.26 3.13 22.28
C GLN A 235 3.58 2.84 23.63
N LYS A 236 2.48 2.09 23.62
CA LYS A 236 1.66 1.79 24.82
C LYS A 236 1.55 0.28 25.05
N GLY A 237 1.76 -0.14 26.28
CA GLY A 237 1.63 -1.55 26.70
C GLY A 237 2.66 -1.94 27.73
N THR A 238 2.57 -3.15 28.25
CA THR A 238 3.33 -3.64 29.41
C THR A 238 4.67 -4.26 29.07
N THR A 239 5.03 -4.40 27.83
CA THR A 239 6.23 -5.08 27.36
C THR A 239 7.33 -4.12 26.93
N ASN A 240 8.45 -4.66 26.49
CA ASN A 240 9.61 -3.87 26.07
C ASN A 240 9.31 -2.96 24.90
N LYS A 241 9.73 -1.73 25.02
CA LYS A 241 9.57 -0.71 23.98
C LYS A 241 10.95 -0.21 23.57
N SER A 242 11.20 -0.15 22.30
CA SER A 242 12.44 0.34 21.72
C SER A 242 12.16 1.23 20.53
N TYR A 243 12.87 2.30 20.42
CA TYR A 243 12.91 3.09 19.20
C TYR A 243 14.35 3.45 18.84
N SER A 244 14.60 3.57 17.57
CA SER A 244 15.83 4.10 17.02
C SER A 244 15.47 5.12 15.96
N ALA A 245 16.04 6.30 16.03
CA ALA A 245 15.78 7.32 15.04
C ALA A 245 17.09 8.01 14.65
N THR A 246 17.32 8.12 13.36
CA THR A 246 18.45 8.86 12.78
C THR A 246 17.90 10.03 11.97
N PHE A 247 18.32 11.21 12.33
CA PHE A 247 17.90 12.44 11.69
C PHE A 247 19.13 13.12 11.07
N ASN A 248 19.09 13.21 9.77
CA ASN A 248 20.14 13.87 9.01
C ASN A 248 19.54 14.96 8.13
N CYS A 249 19.88 16.17 8.41
CA CYS A 249 19.34 17.34 7.77
C CYS A 249 20.47 18.19 7.23
N SER A 250 20.31 18.70 6.02
CA SER A 250 21.36 19.44 5.32
C SER A 250 21.31 20.96 5.53
N SER A 251 20.12 21.53 5.78
CA SER A 251 19.92 22.96 6.00
C SER A 251 18.59 23.26 6.70
N ASN A 252 18.51 24.31 7.49
CA ASN A 252 17.30 24.86 8.10
C ASN A 252 16.35 23.85 8.76
N CYS A 253 16.87 22.95 9.56
CA CYS A 253 16.10 21.88 10.17
C CYS A 253 15.12 22.38 11.23
N ASN A 254 13.89 22.48 10.86
CA ASN A 254 12.79 22.74 11.79
C ASN A 254 12.14 21.39 12.16
N LYS A 255 12.23 20.98 13.41
CA LYS A 255 11.86 19.62 13.83
C LYS A 255 11.12 19.63 15.16
N THR A 256 10.01 18.91 15.21
CA THR A 256 9.39 18.52 16.47
C THR A 256 9.42 17.00 16.61
N ILE A 257 9.99 16.50 17.67
CA ILE A 257 10.02 15.06 17.93
C ILE A 257 9.38 14.79 19.29
N THR A 258 8.29 14.08 19.27
CA THR A 258 7.56 13.69 20.48
C THR A 258 7.55 12.17 20.61
N ILE A 259 8.09 11.64 21.68
CA ILE A 259 8.11 10.20 21.96
C ILE A 259 7.47 9.94 23.31
N MET A 260 6.43 9.13 23.31
CA MET A 260 5.70 8.74 24.49
C MET A 260 5.73 7.22 24.65
N GLN A 261 6.24 6.75 25.77
CA GLN A 261 6.20 5.33 26.13
C GLN A 261 5.42 5.16 27.42
N GLU A 262 4.28 4.52 27.33
CA GLU A 262 3.34 4.33 28.42
C GLU A 262 3.13 2.84 28.72
N ASN A 263 2.97 2.50 30.02
CA ASN A 263 2.65 1.15 30.50
C ASN A 263 1.14 0.97 30.66
#